data_f1bd531440adbe1b956bace3b0f16752
#
_entry.id   f1bd531440adbe1b956bace3b0f16752
#
_cell.length_a   1.000
_cell.length_b   1.000
_cell.length_c   1.000
_cell.angle_alpha   90.00
_cell.angle_beta   90.00
_cell.angle_gamma   90.00
#
_symmetry.space_group_name_H-M   'P 1'
#
loop_
_entity.id
_entity.type
_entity.pdbx_description
1 polymer ?
#
loop_
_entity_poly.entity_id
_entity_poly.type
_entity_poly.pdbx_seq_one_letter_code
_entity_poly.pdbx_strand_id
1 'polypeptide(L)'
;MHHHSFGPEQAMSIVSRTIVFALTTIFLLGCSESTETAVSPESQDPMEIARGIHERVIALDTHADINTENFTSEVNYTQNLDTQVNLPKMYEGGLDVAFFIVYTGQDDLSAEGYRDAHANAMDKFNAIHRLAEEIAPDQIEIAYNSDDVRRIIADGKKVAMIGVENAYPIGGDLSNIEKFYDLGGRYMSLAHNGHNQLSDSNTGESDGVYWHGGLSELGRFAIKEMNRLGMMIDISHPSKDSIMQTLELSRAPVIASHSSARALTNHSRNLDDEMLLALKENGGVVQTVAFGTYVSELRRAHWASGASFADAPPATVSDFVDHIEYMIDLIGIEHVGISSDFDGGGGLSGWNDASETFNVTAELVRRGYNEEQIAMMWSGNLLRVLDDVQRIGQEIQNEA
;
A
#
# COMPACT_ATOMS: atom_id res chain seq x y z
N MET A 1 0.00 -61.06 32.81
CA MET A 1 1.18 -61.48 33.60
C MET A 1 1.80 -60.23 34.18
N HIS A 2 1.77 -60.18 35.51
CA HIS A 2 2.53 -59.44 36.52
C HIS A 2 2.50 -57.90 36.45
N HIS A 3 1.69 -57.18 37.34
CA HIS A 3 1.89 -57.05 38.80
C HIS A 3 3.21 -56.41 39.16
N HIS A 4 3.33 -55.28 39.88
CA HIS A 4 2.98 -54.88 41.26
C HIS A 4 3.28 -53.37 41.40
N SER A 5 2.60 -52.49 42.00
CA SER A 5 1.98 -52.32 43.31
C SER A 5 2.88 -51.63 44.38
N PHE A 6 2.27 -50.64 45.02
CA PHE A 6 2.45 -50.12 46.40
C PHE A 6 3.41 -48.98 46.72
N GLY A 7 2.77 -47.95 47.30
CA GLY A 7 3.23 -46.92 48.21
C GLY A 7 3.73 -47.45 49.60
N PRO A 8 3.70 -46.79 50.73
CA PRO A 8 2.92 -45.62 51.23
C PRO A 8 3.68 -44.62 52.14
N GLU A 9 2.95 -43.58 52.58
CA GLU A 9 2.83 -42.94 53.91
C GLU A 9 4.03 -42.71 54.85
N GLN A 10 4.09 -41.57 55.44
CA GLN A 10 4.06 -41.22 56.91
C GLN A 10 4.64 -39.78 57.09
N ALA A 11 4.26 -38.88 57.88
CA ALA A 11 3.38 -38.67 59.00
C ALA A 11 3.89 -37.43 59.73
N MET A 12 2.97 -36.62 60.10
CA MET A 12 2.87 -35.63 61.17
C MET A 12 4.04 -35.46 62.20
N SER A 13 4.41 -34.21 62.51
CA SER A 13 4.83 -33.82 63.83
C SER A 13 4.35 -32.41 64.19
N ILE A 14 3.47 -32.37 65.16
CA ILE A 14 2.98 -31.18 65.94
C ILE A 14 3.95 -30.91 67.03
N VAL A 15 4.42 -29.67 67.23
CA VAL A 15 4.89 -29.18 68.54
C VAL A 15 4.29 -27.82 68.85
N SER A 16 3.60 -27.81 69.93
CA SER A 16 2.87 -26.71 70.59
C SER A 16 3.78 -25.96 71.59
N ARG A 17 3.32 -24.78 72.02
CA ARG A 17 3.69 -23.91 73.14
C ARG A 17 4.63 -22.76 72.79
N THR A 18 4.45 -21.50 73.26
CA THR A 18 3.91 -21.00 74.55
C THR A 18 3.54 -19.51 74.32
N ILE A 19 2.46 -19.10 74.98
CA ILE A 19 1.96 -17.72 75.10
C ILE A 19 2.84 -16.95 76.11
N VAL A 20 3.24 -15.71 75.68
CA VAL A 20 3.68 -14.67 76.65
C VAL A 20 2.87 -13.41 76.37
N PHE A 21 2.04 -13.02 77.38
CA PHE A 21 1.38 -11.72 77.45
C PHE A 21 2.39 -10.66 77.87
N ALA A 22 2.52 -9.57 77.11
CA ALA A 22 3.07 -8.31 77.61
C ALA A 22 2.10 -7.19 77.23
N LEU A 23 1.44 -6.63 78.15
CA LEU A 23 0.72 -5.35 78.03
C LEU A 23 1.74 -4.22 77.87
N THR A 24 1.56 -3.40 76.84
CA THR A 24 2.15 -2.06 76.85
C THR A 24 1.23 -1.08 76.08
N THR A 25 0.81 -0.16 76.84
CA THR A 25 0.27 1.21 76.70
C THR A 25 0.01 1.74 75.25
N ILE A 26 -1.25 2.14 75.05
CA ILE A 26 -1.78 2.87 73.95
C ILE A 26 -1.21 4.30 73.88
N PHE A 27 -0.51 4.66 72.84
CA PHE A 27 -0.34 6.04 72.38
C PHE A 27 -1.19 6.22 71.08
N LEU A 28 -2.27 6.99 71.22
CA LEU A 28 -3.06 7.50 70.09
C LEU A 28 -2.25 8.61 69.44
N LEU A 29 -1.61 8.29 68.32
CA LEU A 29 -1.16 9.24 67.34
C LEU A 29 -2.10 9.10 66.13
N GLY A 30 -2.89 10.14 65.85
CA GLY A 30 -3.76 10.21 64.68
C GLY A 30 -2.93 10.21 63.43
N CYS A 31 -2.99 9.11 62.67
CA CYS A 31 -2.63 9.10 61.28
C CYS A 31 -3.82 9.61 60.47
N SER A 32 -3.67 10.77 59.93
CA SER A 32 -4.48 11.24 58.79
C SER A 32 -4.22 10.26 57.61
N GLU A 33 -5.17 9.38 57.35
CA GLU A 33 -5.20 8.66 56.06
C GLU A 33 -5.43 9.68 54.94
N SER A 34 -4.35 10.06 54.27
CA SER A 34 -4.45 10.58 52.94
C SER A 34 -4.96 9.43 52.07
N THR A 35 -6.24 9.46 51.74
CA THR A 35 -6.79 8.71 50.63
C THR A 35 -6.08 9.19 49.37
N GLU A 36 -5.00 8.51 48.97
CA GLU A 36 -4.56 8.51 47.58
C GLU A 36 -5.72 7.92 46.78
N THR A 37 -6.51 8.80 46.17
CA THR A 37 -7.38 8.42 45.08
C THR A 37 -6.47 7.83 44.00
N ALA A 38 -6.52 6.52 43.88
CA ALA A 38 -5.98 5.84 42.69
C ALA A 38 -6.65 6.49 41.47
N VAL A 39 -5.90 7.36 40.79
CA VAL A 39 -6.27 7.88 39.48
C VAL A 39 -6.36 6.63 38.63
N SER A 40 -7.59 6.25 38.22
CA SER A 40 -7.77 5.27 37.19
C SER A 40 -6.96 5.76 36.00
N PRO A 41 -6.22 4.88 35.28
CA PRO A 41 -5.56 5.31 34.05
C PRO A 41 -6.63 5.94 33.16
N GLU A 42 -6.54 7.25 32.94
CA GLU A 42 -7.35 7.93 31.93
C GLU A 42 -7.17 7.11 30.64
N SER A 43 -8.26 6.58 30.13
CA SER A 43 -8.25 5.96 28.80
C SER A 43 -7.84 7.07 27.84
N GLN A 44 -6.64 7.00 27.28
CA GLN A 44 -6.19 7.97 26.28
C GLN A 44 -7.24 8.05 25.17
N ASP A 45 -7.53 9.26 24.71
CA ASP A 45 -8.44 9.48 23.61
C ASP A 45 -7.94 8.69 22.37
N PRO A 46 -8.76 7.81 21.77
CA PRO A 46 -8.37 7.06 20.58
C PRO A 46 -7.83 7.96 19.46
N MET A 47 -8.29 9.21 19.37
CA MET A 47 -7.79 10.18 18.39
C MET A 47 -6.38 10.68 18.73
N GLU A 48 -6.03 10.82 20.01
CA GLU A 48 -4.66 11.16 20.43
C GLU A 48 -3.71 9.98 20.17
N ILE A 49 -4.16 8.76 20.43
CA ILE A 49 -3.40 7.54 20.09
C ILE A 49 -3.14 7.49 18.59
N ALA A 50 -4.17 7.70 17.78
CA ALA A 50 -4.05 7.69 16.32
C ALA A 50 -3.08 8.76 15.80
N ARG A 51 -3.12 9.98 16.36
CA ARG A 51 -2.16 11.05 16.00
C ARG A 51 -0.73 10.64 16.31
N GLY A 52 -0.50 10.15 17.52
CA GLY A 52 0.84 9.72 17.92
C GLY A 52 1.37 8.55 17.07
N ILE A 53 0.51 7.62 16.65
CA ILE A 53 0.90 6.55 15.72
C ILE A 53 1.20 7.13 14.34
N HIS A 54 0.32 7.97 13.80
CA HIS A 54 0.47 8.55 12.47
C HIS A 54 1.75 9.39 12.32
N GLU A 55 2.16 10.09 13.37
CA GLU A 55 3.41 10.85 13.40
C GLU A 55 4.68 9.99 13.44
N ARG A 56 4.57 8.69 13.81
CA ARG A 56 5.72 7.79 13.91
C ARG A 56 5.82 6.78 12.78
N VAL A 57 4.71 6.45 12.13
CA VAL A 57 4.72 5.55 10.97
C VAL A 57 5.06 6.34 9.71
N ILE A 58 5.64 5.68 8.73
CA ILE A 58 5.83 6.24 7.39
C ILE A 58 4.54 6.02 6.61
N ALA A 59 3.76 7.07 6.39
CA ALA A 59 2.59 7.01 5.54
C ALA A 59 3.01 7.07 4.06
N LEU A 60 2.75 6.00 3.32
CA LEU A 60 3.14 5.83 1.92
C LEU A 60 1.91 5.52 1.07
N ASP A 61 1.71 6.29 0.02
CA ASP A 61 0.72 6.07 -1.01
C ASP A 61 1.37 5.53 -2.28
N THR A 62 0.85 4.41 -2.80
CA THR A 62 1.45 3.71 -3.93
C THR A 62 0.99 4.20 -5.29
N HIS A 63 -0.01 5.09 -5.36
CA HIS A 63 -0.54 5.51 -6.64
C HIS A 63 -1.18 6.90 -6.57
N ALA A 64 -0.49 7.89 -7.12
CA ALA A 64 -0.98 9.25 -7.29
C ALA A 64 -0.63 9.75 -8.70
N ASP A 65 -1.64 9.98 -9.53
CA ASP A 65 -1.44 10.46 -10.89
C ASP A 65 -0.92 11.90 -10.94
N ILE A 66 -0.25 12.23 -12.04
CA ILE A 66 0.26 13.59 -12.25
C ILE A 66 -0.17 14.15 -13.59
N ASN A 67 -0.41 15.48 -13.60
CA ASN A 67 -0.47 16.28 -14.82
C ASN A 67 0.79 17.15 -14.88
N THR A 68 1.59 17.01 -15.96
CA THR A 68 2.88 17.72 -16.12
C THR A 68 2.75 19.23 -16.17
N GLU A 69 1.56 19.77 -16.45
CA GLU A 69 1.26 21.22 -16.36
C GLU A 69 1.43 21.77 -14.93
N ASN A 70 1.33 20.91 -13.91
CA ASN A 70 1.53 21.24 -12.50
C ASN A 70 2.98 21.04 -12.02
N PHE A 71 3.94 20.94 -12.93
CA PHE A 71 5.36 20.74 -12.64
C PHE A 71 6.24 21.77 -13.38
N THR A 72 5.75 23.02 -13.46
CA THR A 72 6.44 24.15 -14.10
C THR A 72 7.02 25.10 -13.04
N SER A 73 7.82 26.07 -13.47
CA SER A 73 8.31 27.13 -12.57
C SER A 73 7.22 28.01 -12.00
N GLU A 74 6.08 28.13 -12.71
CA GLU A 74 4.96 29.02 -12.35
C GLU A 74 3.85 28.28 -11.59
N VAL A 75 3.53 27.05 -11.99
CA VAL A 75 2.50 26.21 -11.36
C VAL A 75 3.13 24.88 -10.98
N ASN A 76 3.20 24.61 -9.69
CA ASN A 76 3.85 23.39 -9.20
C ASN A 76 3.36 22.96 -7.81
N TYR A 77 3.77 21.80 -7.39
CA TYR A 77 3.34 21.15 -6.14
C TYR A 77 3.82 21.83 -4.85
N THR A 78 4.60 22.91 -4.90
CA THR A 78 4.84 23.75 -3.70
C THR A 78 3.64 24.62 -3.34
N GLN A 79 2.66 24.70 -4.24
CA GLN A 79 1.43 25.49 -4.09
C GLN A 79 0.28 24.59 -3.68
N ASN A 80 -0.71 25.15 -2.96
CA ASN A 80 -1.95 24.46 -2.67
C ASN A 80 -2.86 24.50 -3.90
N LEU A 81 -2.70 23.51 -4.77
CA LEU A 81 -3.45 23.34 -6.01
C LEU A 81 -4.76 22.58 -5.75
N ASP A 82 -5.65 22.60 -6.75
CA ASP A 82 -6.88 21.78 -6.74
C ASP A 82 -6.59 20.27 -6.94
N THR A 83 -5.32 19.87 -7.21
CA THR A 83 -4.91 18.46 -7.26
C THR A 83 -5.11 17.79 -5.91
N GLN A 84 -5.36 16.47 -5.91
CA GLN A 84 -5.51 15.71 -4.67
C GLN A 84 -4.18 15.53 -3.94
N VAL A 85 -3.03 15.54 -4.67
CA VAL A 85 -1.70 15.51 -4.09
C VAL A 85 -0.92 16.78 -4.45
N ASN A 86 -0.35 17.42 -3.45
CA ASN A 86 0.67 18.47 -3.54
C ASN A 86 1.37 18.60 -2.18
N LEU A 87 2.52 19.26 -2.10
CA LEU A 87 3.32 19.32 -0.87
C LEU A 87 2.55 19.92 0.33
N PRO A 88 1.79 21.03 0.21
CA PRO A 88 0.98 21.51 1.33
C PRO A 88 0.03 20.45 1.88
N LYS A 89 -0.69 19.71 1.04
CA LYS A 89 -1.62 18.66 1.45
C LYS A 89 -0.87 17.45 2.05
N MET A 90 0.28 17.07 1.50
CA MET A 90 1.13 16.01 2.07
C MET A 90 1.61 16.37 3.48
N TYR A 91 1.98 17.64 3.72
CA TYR A 91 2.36 18.09 5.06
C TYR A 91 1.16 18.14 6.02
N GLU A 92 0.01 18.64 5.58
CA GLU A 92 -1.21 18.73 6.38
C GLU A 92 -1.73 17.37 6.82
N GLY A 93 -1.81 16.42 5.89
CA GLY A 93 -2.31 15.07 6.16
C GLY A 93 -1.30 14.08 6.70
N GLY A 94 -0.02 14.46 6.77
CA GLY A 94 1.05 13.57 7.23
C GLY A 94 1.42 12.46 6.23
N LEU A 95 1.13 12.64 4.93
CA LEU A 95 1.60 11.73 3.88
C LEU A 95 3.09 11.96 3.64
N ASP A 96 3.95 10.94 3.84
CA ASP A 96 5.40 11.08 3.75
C ASP A 96 5.94 10.72 2.37
N VAL A 97 5.36 9.70 1.74
CA VAL A 97 5.80 9.13 0.46
C VAL A 97 4.63 9.06 -0.50
N ALA A 98 4.81 9.55 -1.72
CA ALA A 98 3.87 9.32 -2.80
C ALA A 98 4.61 8.71 -4.01
N PHE A 99 4.03 7.65 -4.57
CA PHE A 99 4.40 7.22 -5.91
C PHE A 99 3.71 8.12 -6.92
N PHE A 100 4.48 8.94 -7.60
CA PHE A 100 4.01 9.74 -8.74
C PHE A 100 4.03 8.90 -10.01
N ILE A 101 2.91 8.92 -10.73
CA ILE A 101 2.64 7.93 -11.76
C ILE A 101 2.96 8.47 -13.15
N VAL A 102 3.83 7.73 -13.82
CA VAL A 102 4.08 7.86 -15.25
C VAL A 102 3.01 7.03 -15.97
N TYR A 103 1.79 7.57 -15.99
CA TYR A 103 0.65 6.98 -16.71
C TYR A 103 0.66 7.37 -18.17
N THR A 104 0.38 6.41 -19.04
CA THR A 104 0.14 6.64 -20.46
C THR A 104 -1.10 5.88 -20.91
N GLY A 105 -2.07 6.61 -21.48
CA GLY A 105 -3.28 6.02 -22.04
C GLY A 105 -2.98 5.00 -23.14
N GLN A 106 -3.86 4.01 -23.28
CA GLN A 106 -3.77 3.03 -24.36
C GLN A 106 -4.24 3.65 -25.67
N ASP A 107 -3.46 3.46 -26.72
CA ASP A 107 -3.76 3.88 -28.10
C ASP A 107 -3.40 2.75 -29.09
N ASP A 108 -3.41 3.05 -30.37
CA ASP A 108 -3.11 2.09 -31.44
C ASP A 108 -1.73 1.46 -31.30
N LEU A 109 -1.61 0.15 -31.50
CA LEU A 109 -0.35 -0.59 -31.52
C LEU A 109 0.43 -0.33 -32.82
N SER A 110 0.73 0.93 -33.08
CA SER A 110 1.46 1.41 -34.24
C SER A 110 2.78 2.05 -33.85
N ALA A 111 3.70 2.20 -34.80
CA ALA A 111 4.95 2.90 -34.57
C ALA A 111 4.73 4.37 -34.17
N GLU A 112 3.63 4.99 -34.56
CA GLU A 112 3.24 6.34 -34.14
C GLU A 112 2.71 6.37 -32.72
N GLY A 113 1.74 5.49 -32.38
CA GLY A 113 1.20 5.38 -31.04
C GLY A 113 2.28 5.07 -30.00
N TYR A 114 3.22 4.18 -30.30
CA TYR A 114 4.35 3.89 -29.40
C TYR A 114 5.30 5.08 -29.21
N ARG A 115 5.58 5.87 -30.27
CA ARG A 115 6.42 7.06 -30.13
C ARG A 115 5.76 8.12 -29.26
N ASP A 116 4.48 8.36 -29.47
CA ASP A 116 3.72 9.37 -28.74
C ASP A 116 3.56 8.98 -27.28
N ALA A 117 3.28 7.70 -27.02
CA ALA A 117 3.25 7.13 -25.68
C ALA A 117 4.61 7.24 -24.96
N HIS A 118 5.70 6.92 -25.67
CA HIS A 118 7.05 7.05 -25.12
C HIS A 118 7.39 8.51 -24.80
N ALA A 119 7.02 9.44 -25.68
CA ALA A 119 7.23 10.87 -25.44
C ALA A 119 6.44 11.38 -24.23
N ASN A 120 5.19 10.93 -24.05
CA ASN A 120 4.37 11.23 -22.86
C ASN A 120 5.02 10.69 -21.59
N ALA A 121 5.47 9.43 -21.58
CA ALA A 121 6.15 8.85 -20.44
C ALA A 121 7.41 9.65 -20.08
N MET A 122 8.23 10.03 -21.06
CA MET A 122 9.44 10.84 -20.83
C MET A 122 9.12 12.22 -20.28
N ASP A 123 8.04 12.87 -20.72
CA ASP A 123 7.61 14.17 -20.19
C ASP A 123 7.24 14.04 -18.68
N LYS A 124 6.54 12.98 -18.31
CA LYS A 124 6.18 12.72 -16.90
C LYS A 124 7.40 12.41 -16.04
N PHE A 125 8.34 11.59 -16.49
CA PHE A 125 9.61 11.39 -15.78
C PHE A 125 10.35 12.72 -15.58
N ASN A 126 10.49 13.51 -16.62
CA ASN A 126 11.15 14.81 -16.56
C ASN A 126 10.43 15.79 -15.61
N ALA A 127 9.10 15.73 -15.54
CA ALA A 127 8.31 16.54 -14.63
C ALA A 127 8.60 16.22 -13.16
N ILE A 128 8.65 14.91 -12.81
CA ILE A 128 8.94 14.46 -11.45
C ILE A 128 10.38 14.87 -11.06
N HIS A 129 11.37 14.64 -11.93
CA HIS A 129 12.74 15.06 -11.70
C HIS A 129 12.84 16.58 -11.53
N ARG A 130 12.19 17.35 -12.38
CA ARG A 130 12.16 18.81 -12.27
C ARG A 130 11.60 19.29 -10.94
N LEU A 131 10.52 18.65 -10.42
CA LEU A 131 10.00 18.98 -9.10
C LEU A 131 11.03 18.76 -8.00
N ALA A 132 11.67 17.60 -7.99
CA ALA A 132 12.56 17.20 -6.91
C ALA A 132 13.97 17.86 -7.00
N GLU A 133 14.45 18.13 -8.21
CA GLU A 133 15.84 18.57 -8.43
C GLU A 133 15.96 20.08 -8.67
N GLU A 134 14.91 20.73 -9.23
CA GLU A 134 14.98 22.14 -9.62
C GLU A 134 13.99 23.03 -8.86
N ILE A 135 12.73 22.57 -8.67
CA ILE A 135 11.67 23.40 -8.10
C ILE A 135 11.67 23.38 -6.57
N ALA A 136 11.74 22.18 -5.98
CA ALA A 136 11.58 21.99 -4.54
C ALA A 136 12.61 21.03 -3.91
N PRO A 137 13.92 21.13 -4.24
CA PRO A 137 14.93 20.17 -3.75
C PRO A 137 15.07 20.14 -2.22
N ASP A 138 14.66 21.21 -1.54
CA ASP A 138 14.68 21.30 -0.09
C ASP A 138 13.43 20.70 0.58
N GLN A 139 12.38 20.34 -0.19
CA GLN A 139 11.10 19.88 0.34
C GLN A 139 10.76 18.43 -0.06
N ILE A 140 11.24 17.96 -1.21
CA ILE A 140 10.98 16.62 -1.73
C ILE A 140 12.21 16.09 -2.44
N GLU A 141 12.42 14.77 -2.36
CA GLU A 141 13.55 14.08 -3.01
C GLU A 141 13.08 12.74 -3.57
N ILE A 142 13.70 12.27 -4.67
CA ILE A 142 13.35 10.97 -5.28
C ILE A 142 14.08 9.86 -4.53
N ALA A 143 13.33 8.83 -4.10
CA ALA A 143 13.87 7.61 -3.51
C ALA A 143 13.91 6.47 -4.54
N TYR A 144 14.99 5.71 -4.52
CA TYR A 144 15.22 4.58 -5.41
C TYR A 144 15.18 3.22 -4.69
N ASN A 145 15.18 3.22 -3.36
CA ASN A 145 15.16 2.05 -2.49
C ASN A 145 14.59 2.44 -1.11
N SER A 146 14.41 1.45 -0.23
CA SER A 146 13.84 1.66 1.09
C SER A 146 14.76 2.47 2.03
N ASP A 147 16.07 2.42 1.85
CA ASP A 147 17.04 3.20 2.64
C ASP A 147 16.98 4.67 2.27
N ASP A 148 16.82 5.01 0.98
CA ASP A 148 16.56 6.38 0.54
C ASP A 148 15.28 6.94 1.17
N VAL A 149 14.20 6.17 1.19
CA VAL A 149 12.94 6.59 1.83
C VAL A 149 13.18 6.99 3.28
N ARG A 150 13.84 6.15 4.06
CA ARG A 150 14.12 6.42 5.49
C ARG A 150 15.04 7.62 5.68
N ARG A 151 16.08 7.74 4.84
CA ARG A 151 17.04 8.85 4.88
C ARG A 151 16.36 10.17 4.58
N ILE A 152 15.60 10.26 3.51
CA ILE A 152 14.94 11.50 3.05
C ILE A 152 13.93 11.99 4.10
N ILE A 153 13.16 11.08 4.70
CA ILE A 153 12.23 11.42 5.78
C ILE A 153 12.98 11.91 7.02
N ALA A 154 14.12 11.28 7.37
CA ALA A 154 14.95 11.71 8.49
C ALA A 154 15.55 13.12 8.26
N ASP A 155 15.75 13.52 7.00
CA ASP A 155 16.17 14.86 6.60
C ASP A 155 15.00 15.88 6.57
N GLY A 156 13.78 15.45 6.91
CA GLY A 156 12.58 16.31 7.02
C GLY A 156 11.90 16.62 5.69
N LYS A 157 12.25 15.91 4.62
CA LYS A 157 11.66 16.08 3.28
C LYS A 157 10.55 15.04 3.04
N LYS A 158 9.67 15.35 2.10
CA LYS A 158 8.74 14.38 1.50
C LYS A 158 9.49 13.54 0.47
N VAL A 159 8.95 12.35 0.18
CA VAL A 159 9.56 11.40 -0.75
C VAL A 159 8.70 11.25 -1.99
N ALA A 160 9.33 11.42 -3.15
CA ALA A 160 8.78 10.98 -4.43
C ALA A 160 9.33 9.58 -4.75
N MET A 161 8.47 8.65 -5.09
CA MET A 161 8.84 7.43 -5.80
C MET A 161 8.13 7.42 -7.16
N ILE A 162 8.61 6.64 -8.11
CA ILE A 162 8.06 6.66 -9.47
C ILE A 162 7.49 5.28 -9.81
N GLY A 163 6.20 5.25 -10.14
CA GLY A 163 5.52 4.11 -10.73
C GLY A 163 5.24 4.34 -12.21
N VAL A 164 5.29 3.30 -13.02
CA VAL A 164 4.90 3.36 -14.44
C VAL A 164 3.59 2.60 -14.60
N GLU A 165 2.56 3.31 -15.02
CA GLU A 165 1.28 2.70 -15.29
C GLU A 165 1.05 2.57 -16.80
N ASN A 166 0.81 1.33 -17.23
CA ASN A 166 0.76 0.86 -18.60
C ASN A 166 2.15 0.75 -19.27
N ALA A 167 2.60 -0.47 -19.50
CA ALA A 167 3.85 -0.72 -20.22
C ALA A 167 3.76 -0.46 -21.75
N TYR A 168 2.63 0.02 -22.25
CA TYR A 168 2.45 0.39 -23.65
C TYR A 168 3.57 1.30 -24.20
N PRO A 169 4.09 2.31 -23.47
CA PRO A 169 5.18 3.19 -23.92
C PRO A 169 6.51 2.50 -24.23
N ILE A 170 6.74 1.28 -23.78
CA ILE A 170 7.99 0.58 -24.16
C ILE A 170 7.99 0.14 -25.62
N GLY A 171 6.81 0.11 -26.30
CA GLY A 171 6.67 -0.40 -27.64
C GLY A 171 7.05 -1.88 -27.74
N GLY A 172 7.80 -2.23 -28.79
CA GLY A 172 8.38 -3.57 -28.98
C GLY A 172 9.83 -3.69 -28.48
N ASP A 173 10.37 -2.66 -27.84
CA ASP A 173 11.77 -2.60 -27.40
C ASP A 173 11.89 -2.72 -25.89
N LEU A 174 12.27 -3.91 -25.41
CA LEU A 174 12.43 -4.19 -23.99
C LEU A 174 13.54 -3.35 -23.31
N SER A 175 14.48 -2.77 -24.07
CA SER A 175 15.50 -1.89 -23.50
C SER A 175 14.91 -0.59 -22.90
N ASN A 176 13.68 -0.24 -23.27
CA ASN A 176 12.98 0.87 -22.67
C ASN A 176 12.56 0.58 -21.20
N ILE A 177 12.49 -0.68 -20.78
CA ILE A 177 12.25 -1.04 -19.37
C ILE A 177 13.46 -0.61 -18.51
N GLU A 178 14.68 -0.94 -18.96
CA GLU A 178 15.91 -0.50 -18.29
C GLU A 178 16.03 1.03 -18.25
N LYS A 179 15.71 1.70 -19.35
CA LYS A 179 15.68 3.16 -19.40
C LYS A 179 14.70 3.78 -18.40
N PHE A 180 13.50 3.21 -18.24
CA PHE A 180 12.53 3.67 -17.25
C PHE A 180 12.99 3.37 -15.82
N TYR A 181 13.65 2.22 -15.60
CA TYR A 181 14.28 1.90 -14.33
C TYR A 181 15.39 2.89 -13.96
N ASP A 182 16.25 3.24 -14.92
CA ASP A 182 17.34 4.21 -14.74
C ASP A 182 16.82 5.63 -14.45
N LEU A 183 15.63 5.98 -14.99
CA LEU A 183 14.93 7.22 -14.69
C LEU A 183 14.19 7.18 -13.34
N GLY A 184 14.29 6.11 -12.58
CA GLY A 184 13.73 6.01 -11.23
C GLY A 184 12.44 5.21 -11.13
N GLY A 185 11.92 4.63 -12.21
CA GLY A 185 10.75 3.74 -12.17
C GLY A 185 11.04 2.54 -11.27
N ARG A 186 10.20 2.30 -10.26
CA ARG A 186 10.37 1.20 -9.31
C ARG A 186 9.29 0.15 -9.41
N TYR A 187 8.20 0.46 -10.08
CA TYR A 187 7.26 -0.54 -10.57
C TYR A 187 6.76 -0.21 -11.98
N MET A 188 6.23 -1.22 -12.68
CA MET A 188 5.54 -1.03 -13.94
C MET A 188 4.40 -2.04 -14.07
N SER A 189 3.18 -1.56 -14.42
CA SER A 189 2.06 -2.41 -14.77
C SER A 189 2.12 -2.82 -16.26
N LEU A 190 1.72 -4.07 -16.55
CA LEU A 190 1.84 -4.63 -17.91
C LEU A 190 0.80 -4.08 -18.87
N ALA A 191 -0.35 -3.65 -18.37
CA ALA A 191 -1.43 -3.05 -19.15
C ALA A 191 -2.19 -2.05 -18.29
N HIS A 192 -3.03 -1.23 -18.93
CA HIS A 192 -4.05 -0.40 -18.28
C HIS A 192 -5.45 -0.78 -18.84
N ASN A 193 -6.34 0.16 -19.07
CA ASN A 193 -7.65 -0.08 -19.67
C ASN A 193 -7.53 -0.24 -21.19
N GLY A 194 -7.16 -1.45 -21.61
CA GLY A 194 -6.96 -1.88 -23.00
C GLY A 194 -5.85 -2.93 -23.10
N HIS A 195 -6.07 -3.91 -24.01
CA HIS A 195 -5.03 -4.88 -24.33
C HIS A 195 -3.89 -4.18 -25.05
N ASN A 196 -2.66 -4.62 -24.82
CA ASN A 196 -1.49 -4.08 -25.49
C ASN A 196 -0.55 -5.19 -25.99
N GLN A 197 0.63 -4.82 -26.45
CA GLN A 197 1.62 -5.76 -26.98
C GLN A 197 2.17 -6.74 -25.93
N LEU A 198 1.96 -6.51 -24.63
CA LEU A 198 2.49 -7.37 -23.56
C LEU A 198 1.42 -8.25 -22.92
N SER A 199 0.22 -7.72 -22.74
CA SER A 199 -0.75 -8.31 -21.82
C SER A 199 -2.20 -8.00 -22.24
N ASP A 200 -3.07 -8.93 -21.92
CA ASP A 200 -4.50 -8.67 -21.86
C ASP A 200 -4.84 -7.84 -20.60
N SER A 201 -5.82 -6.96 -20.75
CA SER A 201 -6.36 -6.09 -19.69
C SER A 201 -7.62 -6.69 -19.08
N ASN A 202 -7.95 -6.29 -17.85
CA ASN A 202 -9.21 -6.56 -17.17
C ASN A 202 -10.44 -6.14 -18.00
N THR A 203 -10.29 -5.20 -18.94
CA THR A 203 -11.39 -4.71 -19.80
C THR A 203 -11.97 -5.80 -20.67
N GLY A 204 -11.21 -6.85 -21.03
CA GLY A 204 -11.71 -8.01 -21.76
C GLY A 204 -12.81 -8.78 -21.04
N GLU A 205 -12.97 -8.60 -19.72
CA GLU A 205 -14.08 -9.23 -18.97
C GLU A 205 -15.45 -8.68 -19.43
N SER A 206 -15.51 -7.44 -19.90
CA SER A 206 -16.77 -6.79 -20.28
C SER A 206 -17.35 -7.30 -21.60
N ASP A 207 -16.51 -7.73 -22.55
CA ASP A 207 -16.89 -8.14 -23.90
C ASP A 207 -16.45 -9.58 -24.28
N GLY A 208 -15.65 -10.21 -23.40
CA GLY A 208 -15.09 -11.54 -23.62
C GLY A 208 -13.98 -11.59 -24.66
N VAL A 209 -13.41 -10.44 -25.03
CA VAL A 209 -12.33 -10.36 -26.03
C VAL A 209 -10.98 -10.30 -25.34
N TYR A 210 -10.10 -11.22 -25.69
CA TYR A 210 -8.72 -11.26 -25.23
C TYR A 210 -7.81 -11.53 -26.46
N TRP A 211 -6.62 -10.91 -26.47
CA TRP A 211 -5.71 -11.02 -27.62
C TRP A 211 -4.67 -12.12 -27.44
N HIS A 212 -4.27 -12.40 -26.20
CA HIS A 212 -3.15 -13.29 -25.88
C HIS A 212 -3.56 -14.50 -25.03
N GLY A 213 -4.76 -14.47 -24.43
CA GLY A 213 -5.14 -15.42 -23.39
C GLY A 213 -4.25 -15.26 -22.16
N GLY A 214 -3.98 -14.02 -21.79
CA GLY A 214 -3.11 -13.59 -20.71
C GLY A 214 -1.91 -12.79 -21.21
N LEU A 215 -0.69 -13.30 -21.03
CA LEU A 215 0.56 -12.66 -21.45
C LEU A 215 0.92 -13.04 -22.89
N SER A 216 1.34 -12.05 -23.68
CA SER A 216 2.03 -12.30 -24.95
C SER A 216 3.43 -12.89 -24.73
N GLU A 217 4.09 -13.35 -25.79
CA GLU A 217 5.50 -13.76 -25.72
C GLU A 217 6.40 -12.60 -25.27
N LEU A 218 6.15 -11.38 -25.77
CA LEU A 218 6.88 -10.18 -25.37
C LEU A 218 6.65 -9.84 -23.91
N GLY A 219 5.42 -10.00 -23.38
CA GLY A 219 5.09 -9.82 -21.99
C GLY A 219 5.85 -10.76 -21.06
N ARG A 220 6.03 -12.02 -21.48
CA ARG A 220 6.85 -13.00 -20.73
C ARG A 220 8.33 -12.60 -20.68
N PHE A 221 8.85 -11.99 -21.72
CA PHE A 221 10.22 -11.44 -21.72
C PHE A 221 10.30 -10.17 -20.87
N ALA A 222 9.28 -9.31 -20.89
CA ALA A 222 9.22 -8.12 -20.04
C ALA A 222 9.27 -8.47 -18.54
N ILE A 223 8.56 -9.51 -18.09
CA ILE A 223 8.63 -10.02 -16.72
C ILE A 223 10.06 -10.42 -16.35
N LYS A 224 10.76 -11.14 -17.21
CA LYS A 224 12.15 -11.55 -16.97
C LYS A 224 13.09 -10.35 -16.85
N GLU A 225 12.89 -9.34 -17.72
CA GLU A 225 13.69 -8.12 -17.70
C GLU A 225 13.42 -7.28 -16.44
N MET A 226 12.16 -7.13 -16.03
CA MET A 226 11.82 -6.46 -14.78
C MET A 226 12.42 -7.16 -13.56
N ASN A 227 12.36 -8.50 -13.51
CA ASN A 227 13.02 -9.27 -12.47
C ASN A 227 14.55 -9.06 -12.47
N ARG A 228 15.19 -9.03 -13.67
CA ARG A 228 16.63 -8.80 -13.81
C ARG A 228 17.04 -7.43 -13.28
N LEU A 229 16.23 -6.42 -13.55
CA LEU A 229 16.49 -5.04 -13.12
C LEU A 229 16.21 -4.81 -11.63
N GLY A 230 15.39 -5.64 -11.00
CA GLY A 230 14.88 -5.37 -9.66
C GLY A 230 13.75 -4.34 -9.65
N MET A 231 12.93 -4.32 -10.72
CA MET A 231 11.71 -3.51 -10.84
C MET A 231 10.50 -4.36 -10.41
N MET A 232 9.68 -3.85 -9.50
CA MET A 232 8.44 -4.52 -9.10
C MET A 232 7.48 -4.64 -10.28
N ILE A 233 6.88 -5.82 -10.47
CA ILE A 233 5.84 -6.02 -11.47
C ILE A 233 4.50 -5.70 -10.83
N ASP A 234 3.74 -4.79 -11.44
CA ASP A 234 2.42 -4.43 -10.97
C ASP A 234 1.35 -5.20 -11.75
N ILE A 235 0.46 -5.86 -11.02
CA ILE A 235 -0.65 -6.64 -11.55
C ILE A 235 -2.00 -5.91 -11.49
N SER A 236 -2.03 -4.64 -11.12
CA SER A 236 -3.23 -3.82 -11.26
C SER A 236 -3.51 -3.59 -12.75
N HIS A 237 -4.77 -3.74 -13.19
CA HIS A 237 -5.27 -3.65 -14.57
C HIS A 237 -5.11 -4.87 -15.50
N PRO A 238 -4.06 -5.69 -15.51
CA PRO A 238 -4.03 -6.92 -16.31
C PRO A 238 -5.24 -7.83 -16.08
N SER A 239 -5.58 -8.65 -17.08
CA SER A 239 -6.62 -9.68 -16.97
C SER A 239 -6.25 -10.74 -15.93
N LYS A 240 -7.24 -11.48 -15.41
CA LYS A 240 -6.99 -12.58 -14.47
C LYS A 240 -5.94 -13.57 -15.01
N ASP A 241 -6.05 -13.98 -16.29
CA ASP A 241 -5.08 -14.91 -16.88
C ASP A 241 -3.68 -14.29 -16.95
N SER A 242 -3.56 -12.98 -17.24
CA SER A 242 -2.29 -12.27 -17.20
C SER A 242 -1.69 -12.24 -15.78
N ILE A 243 -2.53 -11.97 -14.78
CA ILE A 243 -2.14 -11.95 -13.37
C ILE A 243 -1.60 -13.32 -12.95
N MET A 244 -2.36 -14.38 -13.18
CA MET A 244 -1.98 -15.74 -12.77
C MET A 244 -0.70 -16.19 -13.48
N GLN A 245 -0.55 -15.91 -14.78
CA GLN A 245 0.67 -16.21 -15.51
C GLN A 245 1.86 -15.37 -15.03
N THR A 246 1.65 -14.12 -14.62
CA THR A 246 2.70 -13.27 -14.03
C THR A 246 3.18 -13.85 -12.71
N LEU A 247 2.26 -14.24 -11.81
CA LEU A 247 2.57 -14.85 -10.52
C LEU A 247 3.34 -16.16 -10.67
N GLU A 248 3.03 -16.96 -11.68
CA GLU A 248 3.75 -18.21 -11.99
C GLU A 248 5.17 -17.95 -12.54
N LEU A 249 5.35 -16.91 -13.34
CA LEU A 249 6.61 -16.65 -14.06
C LEU A 249 7.60 -15.81 -13.27
N SER A 250 7.11 -14.92 -12.40
CA SER A 250 7.97 -14.00 -11.67
C SER A 250 8.84 -14.73 -10.64
N ARG A 251 10.15 -14.49 -10.70
CA ARG A 251 11.11 -14.95 -9.69
C ARG A 251 11.07 -14.11 -8.41
N ALA A 252 10.50 -12.91 -8.48
CA ALA A 252 10.42 -11.96 -7.39
C ALA A 252 8.95 -11.75 -6.97
N PRO A 253 8.71 -11.29 -5.74
CA PRO A 253 7.38 -10.86 -5.34
C PRO A 253 6.83 -9.77 -6.26
N VAL A 254 5.50 -9.77 -6.48
CA VAL A 254 4.81 -8.77 -7.29
C VAL A 254 3.96 -7.85 -6.42
N ILE A 255 3.50 -6.74 -6.99
CA ILE A 255 2.54 -5.86 -6.32
C ILE A 255 1.24 -5.76 -7.13
N ALA A 256 0.13 -5.52 -6.43
CA ALA A 256 -1.02 -4.86 -7.01
C ALA A 256 -1.03 -3.43 -6.45
N SER A 257 -0.59 -2.46 -7.25
CA SER A 257 -0.36 -1.09 -6.79
C SER A 257 -1.62 -0.38 -6.31
N HIS A 258 -2.81 -0.75 -6.87
CA HIS A 258 -4.10 -0.17 -6.52
C HIS A 258 -5.25 -1.10 -6.92
N SER A 259 -5.58 -2.07 -6.05
CA SER A 259 -6.67 -3.03 -6.25
C SER A 259 -7.33 -3.39 -4.92
N SER A 260 -8.59 -3.80 -4.95
CA SER A 260 -9.35 -4.18 -3.75
C SER A 260 -9.88 -5.62 -3.84
N ALA A 261 -10.70 -6.07 -2.86
CA ALA A 261 -11.23 -7.43 -2.82
C ALA A 261 -12.50 -7.57 -3.66
N ARG A 262 -12.50 -8.47 -4.64
CA ARG A 262 -13.65 -8.72 -5.51
C ARG A 262 -14.84 -9.35 -4.77
N ALA A 263 -14.57 -10.09 -3.71
CA ALA A 263 -15.60 -10.70 -2.88
C ALA A 263 -16.56 -9.68 -2.24
N LEU A 264 -16.05 -8.46 -1.92
CA LEU A 264 -16.87 -7.40 -1.34
C LEU A 264 -17.51 -6.50 -2.41
N THR A 265 -16.78 -6.22 -3.50
CA THR A 265 -17.29 -5.41 -4.61
C THR A 265 -16.91 -6.08 -5.92
N ASN A 266 -17.93 -6.61 -6.64
CA ASN A 266 -17.72 -7.38 -7.86
C ASN A 266 -17.37 -6.48 -9.05
N HIS A 267 -16.13 -6.05 -9.10
CA HIS A 267 -15.54 -5.25 -10.18
C HIS A 267 -14.32 -5.97 -10.78
N SER A 268 -14.11 -5.87 -12.09
CA SER A 268 -12.99 -6.54 -12.79
C SER A 268 -11.61 -6.02 -12.38
N ARG A 269 -11.54 -4.83 -11.77
CA ARG A 269 -10.31 -4.25 -11.23
C ARG A 269 -9.93 -4.81 -9.85
N ASN A 270 -10.86 -5.48 -9.18
CA ASN A 270 -10.64 -6.10 -7.88
C ASN A 270 -10.12 -7.53 -8.04
N LEU A 271 -9.23 -7.94 -7.15
CA LEU A 271 -8.67 -9.28 -7.12
C LEU A 271 -9.67 -10.25 -6.48
N ASP A 272 -9.90 -11.40 -7.11
CA ASP A 272 -10.64 -12.49 -6.50
C ASP A 272 -9.77 -13.30 -5.53
N ASP A 273 -10.41 -14.18 -4.75
CA ASP A 273 -9.72 -14.96 -3.72
C ASP A 273 -8.60 -15.84 -4.28
N GLU A 274 -8.75 -16.37 -5.49
CA GLU A 274 -7.72 -17.19 -6.15
C GLU A 274 -6.48 -16.33 -6.48
N MET A 275 -6.68 -15.13 -7.01
CA MET A 275 -5.56 -14.19 -7.30
C MET A 275 -4.90 -13.73 -6.00
N LEU A 276 -5.68 -13.42 -4.95
CA LEU A 276 -5.14 -13.01 -3.64
C LEU A 276 -4.31 -14.13 -2.99
N LEU A 277 -4.79 -15.36 -3.02
CA LEU A 277 -4.05 -16.51 -2.49
C LEU A 277 -2.77 -16.78 -3.29
N ALA A 278 -2.81 -16.66 -4.62
CA ALA A 278 -1.62 -16.79 -5.46
C ALA A 278 -0.60 -15.65 -5.22
N LEU A 279 -1.07 -14.42 -4.97
CA LEU A 279 -0.22 -13.29 -4.57
C LEU A 279 0.49 -13.58 -3.24
N LYS A 280 -0.23 -14.11 -2.24
CA LYS A 280 0.37 -14.55 -0.97
C LYS A 280 1.47 -15.57 -1.17
N GLU A 281 1.23 -16.63 -1.95
CA GLU A 281 2.22 -17.66 -2.25
C GLU A 281 3.45 -17.10 -2.97
N ASN A 282 3.28 -16.08 -3.81
CA ASN A 282 4.38 -15.36 -4.46
C ASN A 282 5.16 -14.45 -3.49
N GLY A 283 4.64 -14.15 -2.29
CA GLY A 283 5.24 -13.23 -1.33
C GLY A 283 4.95 -11.74 -1.60
N GLY A 284 4.04 -11.46 -2.53
CA GLY A 284 3.68 -10.12 -2.96
C GLY A 284 2.82 -9.34 -1.98
N VAL A 285 2.36 -8.16 -2.41
CA VAL A 285 1.49 -7.27 -1.63
C VAL A 285 0.40 -6.66 -2.50
N VAL A 286 -0.82 -6.58 -1.99
CA VAL A 286 -1.91 -5.81 -2.58
C VAL A 286 -2.09 -4.51 -1.83
N GLN A 287 -2.02 -3.38 -2.54
CA GLN A 287 -2.33 -2.06 -2.02
C GLN A 287 -3.81 -1.81 -2.25
N THR A 288 -4.58 -1.80 -1.17
CA THR A 288 -6.02 -1.55 -1.22
C THR A 288 -6.28 -0.17 -1.80
N VAL A 289 -7.13 -0.08 -2.82
CA VAL A 289 -7.34 1.20 -3.51
C VAL A 289 -8.56 1.94 -2.97
N ALA A 290 -8.41 3.24 -2.73
CA ALA A 290 -9.48 4.13 -2.29
C ALA A 290 -10.35 4.64 -3.46
N PHE A 291 -10.77 3.74 -4.36
CA PHE A 291 -11.62 4.08 -5.50
C PHE A 291 -13.08 3.71 -5.21
N GLY A 292 -13.97 4.70 -5.19
CA GLY A 292 -15.31 4.54 -4.64
C GLY A 292 -16.16 3.42 -5.25
N THR A 293 -16.03 3.14 -6.56
CA THR A 293 -16.74 2.02 -7.22
C THR A 293 -16.06 0.66 -7.05
N TYR A 294 -14.85 0.64 -6.49
CA TYR A 294 -14.14 -0.62 -6.20
C TYR A 294 -14.29 -1.04 -4.73
N VAL A 295 -14.64 -0.10 -3.85
CA VAL A 295 -14.81 -0.39 -2.41
C VAL A 295 -16.27 -0.32 -1.94
N SER A 296 -17.23 0.12 -2.79
CA SER A 296 -18.64 0.17 -2.44
C SER A 296 -19.51 -0.48 -3.51
N GLU A 297 -20.07 -1.63 -3.20
CA GLU A 297 -20.99 -2.35 -4.10
C GLU A 297 -22.25 -1.51 -4.40
N LEU A 298 -22.74 -0.73 -3.44
CA LEU A 298 -23.88 0.18 -3.66
C LEU A 298 -23.52 1.26 -4.69
N ARG A 299 -22.34 1.85 -4.59
CA ARG A 299 -21.85 2.86 -5.54
C ARG A 299 -21.58 2.25 -6.91
N ARG A 300 -20.98 1.07 -6.97
CA ARG A 300 -20.77 0.31 -8.22
C ARG A 300 -22.09 0.00 -8.92
N ALA A 301 -23.08 -0.51 -8.17
CA ALA A 301 -24.39 -0.84 -8.71
C ALA A 301 -25.14 0.42 -9.21
N HIS A 302 -25.03 1.54 -8.49
CA HIS A 302 -25.56 2.83 -8.93
C HIS A 302 -24.93 3.28 -10.26
N TRP A 303 -23.60 3.22 -10.36
CA TRP A 303 -22.87 3.52 -11.60
C TRP A 303 -23.32 2.63 -12.77
N ALA A 304 -23.41 1.30 -12.54
CA ALA A 304 -23.83 0.33 -13.54
C ALA A 304 -25.28 0.53 -14.04
N SER A 305 -26.13 1.20 -13.24
CA SER A 305 -27.50 1.56 -13.63
C SER A 305 -27.59 2.72 -14.64
N GLY A 306 -26.49 3.42 -14.90
CA GLY A 306 -26.46 4.64 -15.71
C GLY A 306 -27.05 5.87 -15.02
N ALA A 307 -27.26 5.82 -13.70
CA ALA A 307 -27.75 6.95 -12.92
C ALA A 307 -26.66 8.04 -12.75
N SER A 308 -27.08 9.26 -12.41
CA SER A 308 -26.16 10.39 -12.23
C SER A 308 -25.13 10.08 -11.14
N PHE A 309 -23.86 10.33 -11.43
CA PHE A 309 -22.77 10.16 -10.46
C PHE A 309 -22.93 11.06 -9.23
N ALA A 310 -23.56 12.24 -9.39
CA ALA A 310 -23.82 13.16 -8.30
C ALA A 310 -24.79 12.59 -7.24
N ASP A 311 -25.65 11.63 -7.63
CA ASP A 311 -26.62 11.00 -6.75
C ASP A 311 -26.09 9.63 -6.20
N ALA A 312 -24.85 9.28 -6.51
CA ALA A 312 -24.26 8.01 -6.09
C ALA A 312 -24.07 7.97 -4.56
N PRO A 313 -24.36 6.84 -3.91
CA PRO A 313 -24.04 6.66 -2.49
C PRO A 313 -22.55 6.97 -2.24
N PRO A 314 -22.19 7.64 -1.13
CA PRO A 314 -20.79 7.85 -0.79
C PRO A 314 -20.11 6.50 -0.51
N ALA A 315 -18.89 6.35 -0.97
CA ALA A 315 -17.95 5.36 -0.44
C ALA A 315 -17.09 6.05 0.63
N THR A 316 -16.81 5.37 1.71
CA THR A 316 -16.20 5.95 2.92
C THR A 316 -14.87 5.28 3.25
N VAL A 317 -14.08 5.90 4.13
CA VAL A 317 -12.88 5.26 4.72
C VAL A 317 -13.25 3.95 5.44
N SER A 318 -14.44 3.85 6.02
CA SER A 318 -14.90 2.60 6.64
C SER A 318 -15.09 1.47 5.62
N ASP A 319 -15.71 1.76 4.44
CA ASP A 319 -15.84 0.76 3.37
C ASP A 319 -14.45 0.32 2.85
N PHE A 320 -13.52 1.24 2.77
CA PHE A 320 -12.14 0.97 2.37
C PHE A 320 -11.43 0.03 3.36
N VAL A 321 -11.56 0.28 4.67
CA VAL A 321 -10.96 -0.58 5.69
C VAL A 321 -11.64 -1.95 5.76
N ASP A 322 -12.92 -2.08 5.41
CA ASP A 322 -13.59 -3.39 5.28
C ASP A 322 -12.88 -4.28 4.22
N HIS A 323 -12.42 -3.69 3.11
CA HIS A 323 -11.61 -4.41 2.11
C HIS A 323 -10.24 -4.81 2.65
N ILE A 324 -9.58 -3.93 3.41
CA ILE A 324 -8.31 -4.24 4.10
C ILE A 324 -8.51 -5.45 5.03
N GLU A 325 -9.51 -5.40 5.89
CA GLU A 325 -9.80 -6.49 6.85
C GLU A 325 -10.10 -7.81 6.14
N TYR A 326 -10.94 -7.79 5.09
CA TYR A 326 -11.21 -8.98 4.30
C TYR A 326 -9.94 -9.62 3.73
N MET A 327 -9.05 -8.81 3.15
CA MET A 327 -7.81 -9.31 2.58
C MET A 327 -6.83 -9.78 3.67
N ILE A 328 -6.74 -9.09 4.81
CA ILE A 328 -5.96 -9.55 5.97
C ILE A 328 -6.43 -10.92 6.45
N ASP A 329 -7.74 -11.11 6.58
CA ASP A 329 -8.32 -12.39 7.02
C ASP A 329 -8.00 -13.54 6.04
N LEU A 330 -7.94 -13.24 4.74
CA LEU A 330 -7.71 -14.23 3.70
C LEU A 330 -6.22 -14.54 3.49
N ILE A 331 -5.37 -13.52 3.41
CA ILE A 331 -3.96 -13.67 2.98
C ILE A 331 -2.93 -13.29 4.03
N GLY A 332 -3.33 -12.66 5.13
CA GLY A 332 -2.42 -12.16 6.18
C GLY A 332 -2.03 -10.70 5.99
N ILE A 333 -1.76 -10.04 7.11
CA ILE A 333 -1.47 -8.60 7.14
C ILE A 333 -0.19 -8.23 6.37
N GLU A 334 0.76 -9.14 6.27
CA GLU A 334 2.04 -8.97 5.57
C GLU A 334 1.88 -8.76 4.05
N HIS A 335 0.68 -9.03 3.53
CA HIS A 335 0.36 -8.97 2.10
C HIS A 335 -0.61 -7.86 1.74
N VAL A 336 -0.95 -6.96 2.68
CA VAL A 336 -1.96 -5.90 2.47
C VAL A 336 -1.37 -4.54 2.79
N GLY A 337 -1.69 -3.55 1.95
CA GLY A 337 -1.27 -2.17 2.11
C GLY A 337 -2.34 -1.18 1.64
N ILE A 338 -1.95 0.07 1.43
CA ILE A 338 -2.81 1.23 1.24
C ILE A 338 -2.43 1.98 -0.02
N SER A 339 -3.43 2.38 -0.82
CA SER A 339 -3.30 3.20 -2.02
C SER A 339 -4.50 4.13 -2.19
N SER A 340 -4.26 5.33 -2.66
CA SER A 340 -5.33 6.32 -2.86
C SER A 340 -5.94 6.31 -4.24
N ASP A 341 -5.13 6.14 -5.28
CA ASP A 341 -5.46 6.46 -6.68
C ASP A 341 -5.84 7.95 -6.87
N PHE A 342 -5.22 8.83 -6.08
CA PHE A 342 -5.43 10.27 -6.17
C PHE A 342 -5.03 10.83 -7.54
N ASP A 343 -5.80 11.79 -8.00
CA ASP A 343 -5.69 12.40 -9.34
C ASP A 343 -5.90 11.40 -10.51
N GLY A 344 -6.05 10.08 -10.24
CA GLY A 344 -6.45 9.01 -11.17
C GLY A 344 -7.93 8.64 -11.11
N GLY A 345 -8.66 9.18 -10.14
CA GLY A 345 -10.09 8.95 -9.93
C GLY A 345 -10.45 8.41 -8.55
N GLY A 346 -9.46 8.20 -7.71
CA GLY A 346 -9.60 7.82 -6.31
C GLY A 346 -10.12 8.95 -5.43
N GLY A 347 -10.27 8.61 -4.16
CA GLY A 347 -10.82 9.48 -3.13
C GLY A 347 -12.15 8.98 -2.58
N LEU A 348 -12.30 9.09 -1.26
CA LEU A 348 -13.44 8.61 -0.51
C LEU A 348 -13.95 9.70 0.43
N SER A 349 -15.19 9.57 0.88
CA SER A 349 -15.69 10.44 1.96
C SER A 349 -14.86 10.22 3.23
N GLY A 350 -14.15 11.26 3.65
CA GLY A 350 -13.19 11.23 4.75
C GLY A 350 -11.74 10.99 4.35
N TRP A 351 -11.46 10.75 3.06
CA TRP A 351 -10.13 10.73 2.46
C TRP A 351 -10.22 11.17 1.00
N ASN A 352 -10.54 12.46 0.80
CA ASN A 352 -10.75 13.03 -0.52
C ASN A 352 -9.47 13.49 -1.19
N ASP A 353 -8.44 13.80 -0.41
CA ASP A 353 -7.11 14.18 -0.87
C ASP A 353 -6.05 13.91 0.21
N ALA A 354 -4.79 14.19 -0.09
CA ALA A 354 -3.67 13.90 0.78
C ALA A 354 -3.72 14.63 2.14
N SER A 355 -4.46 15.73 2.27
CA SER A 355 -4.62 16.44 3.55
C SER A 355 -5.44 15.67 4.58
N GLU A 356 -6.23 14.69 4.14
CA GLU A 356 -7.08 13.84 4.97
C GLU A 356 -6.47 12.46 5.28
N THR A 357 -5.20 12.21 4.93
CA THR A 357 -4.52 10.91 5.09
C THR A 357 -4.57 10.37 6.52
N PHE A 358 -4.49 11.25 7.52
CA PHE A 358 -4.65 10.90 8.93
C PHE A 358 -5.93 10.11 9.22
N ASN A 359 -7.02 10.35 8.50
CA ASN A 359 -8.31 9.70 8.77
C ASN A 359 -8.28 8.18 8.54
N VAL A 360 -7.42 7.70 7.65
CA VAL A 360 -7.20 6.26 7.44
C VAL A 360 -6.55 5.64 8.68
N THR A 361 -5.51 6.28 9.22
CA THR A 361 -4.87 5.83 10.47
C THR A 361 -5.86 5.85 11.65
N ALA A 362 -6.68 6.90 11.74
CA ALA A 362 -7.71 7.00 12.80
C ALA A 362 -8.73 5.86 12.71
N GLU A 363 -9.17 5.49 11.51
CA GLU A 363 -10.08 4.37 11.31
C GLU A 363 -9.42 3.03 11.66
N LEU A 364 -8.15 2.81 11.27
CA LEU A 364 -7.40 1.60 11.63
C LEU A 364 -7.26 1.47 13.15
N VAL A 365 -6.94 2.57 13.86
CA VAL A 365 -6.91 2.56 15.34
C VAL A 365 -8.28 2.28 15.92
N ARG A 366 -9.35 2.85 15.37
CA ARG A 366 -10.74 2.57 15.79
C ARG A 366 -11.11 1.09 15.62
N ARG A 367 -10.56 0.42 14.60
CA ARG A 367 -10.71 -1.03 14.37
C ARG A 367 -9.83 -1.89 15.26
N GLY A 368 -8.93 -1.30 16.05
CA GLY A 368 -8.10 -1.99 17.03
C GLY A 368 -6.71 -2.41 16.53
N TYR A 369 -6.28 -1.93 15.37
CA TYR A 369 -4.92 -2.14 14.89
C TYR A 369 -3.92 -1.36 15.74
N ASN A 370 -2.80 -2.01 16.09
CA ASN A 370 -1.70 -1.37 16.80
C ASN A 370 -0.71 -0.67 15.85
N GLU A 371 0.25 0.05 16.41
CA GLU A 371 1.23 0.83 15.66
C GLU A 371 2.05 -0.04 14.68
N GLU A 372 2.49 -1.23 15.09
CA GLU A 372 3.26 -2.14 14.22
C GLU A 372 2.44 -2.59 13.01
N GLN A 373 1.19 -2.97 13.22
CA GLN A 373 0.27 -3.37 12.16
C GLN A 373 -0.03 -2.21 11.19
N ILE A 374 -0.22 -1.00 11.72
CA ILE A 374 -0.45 0.21 10.91
C ILE A 374 0.79 0.57 10.11
N ALA A 375 1.99 0.47 10.69
CA ALA A 375 3.25 0.68 9.98
C ALA A 375 3.46 -0.34 8.85
N MET A 376 3.09 -1.61 9.06
CA MET A 376 3.12 -2.63 8.02
C MET A 376 2.23 -2.25 6.83
N MET A 377 0.97 -1.87 7.08
CA MET A 377 0.01 -1.53 6.02
C MET A 377 0.37 -0.25 5.27
N TRP A 378 0.84 0.80 5.96
CA TRP A 378 1.22 2.05 5.30
C TRP A 378 2.44 1.90 4.40
N SER A 379 3.52 1.30 4.88
CA SER A 379 4.77 1.26 4.10
C SER A 379 5.55 -0.05 4.23
N GLY A 380 5.52 -0.68 5.41
CA GLY A 380 6.42 -1.78 5.73
C GLY A 380 6.33 -2.93 4.75
N ASN A 381 5.12 -3.33 4.36
CA ASN A 381 4.90 -4.44 3.43
C ASN A 381 5.40 -4.13 2.01
N LEU A 382 5.15 -2.91 1.51
CA LEU A 382 5.61 -2.52 0.18
C LEU A 382 7.14 -2.38 0.14
N LEU A 383 7.74 -1.73 1.15
CA LEU A 383 9.19 -1.55 1.21
C LEU A 383 9.92 -2.90 1.34
N ARG A 384 9.36 -3.87 2.07
CA ARG A 384 9.85 -5.26 2.08
C ARG A 384 9.85 -5.87 0.68
N VAL A 385 8.76 -5.72 -0.06
CA VAL A 385 8.67 -6.24 -1.44
C VAL A 385 9.70 -5.55 -2.34
N LEU A 386 9.86 -4.24 -2.23
CA LEU A 386 10.88 -3.50 -2.98
C LEU A 386 12.29 -4.04 -2.70
N ASP A 387 12.63 -4.23 -1.41
CA ASP A 387 13.94 -4.75 -0.99
C ASP A 387 14.17 -6.17 -1.54
N ASP A 388 13.16 -7.05 -1.47
CA ASP A 388 13.23 -8.41 -1.98
C ASP A 388 13.40 -8.44 -3.51
N VAL A 389 12.64 -7.60 -4.23
CA VAL A 389 12.72 -7.51 -5.70
C VAL A 389 14.10 -7.02 -6.14
N GLN A 390 14.66 -6.00 -5.48
CA GLN A 390 16.00 -5.48 -5.80
C GLN A 390 17.10 -6.50 -5.47
N ARG A 391 16.98 -7.20 -4.35
CA ARG A 391 17.90 -8.29 -3.98
C ARG A 391 17.89 -9.42 -5.01
N ILE A 392 16.70 -9.87 -5.41
CA ILE A 392 16.53 -10.93 -6.42
C ILE A 392 17.06 -10.47 -7.79
N GLY A 393 16.85 -9.22 -8.16
CA GLY A 393 17.42 -8.64 -9.37
C GLY A 393 18.95 -8.72 -9.39
N GLN A 394 19.60 -8.39 -8.29
CA GLN A 394 21.06 -8.53 -8.14
C GLN A 394 21.52 -9.98 -8.23
N GLU A 395 20.77 -10.92 -7.63
CA GLU A 395 21.06 -12.36 -7.72
C GLU A 395 21.00 -12.84 -9.18
N ILE A 396 19.94 -12.45 -9.93
CA ILE A 396 19.77 -12.79 -11.36
C ILE A 396 20.94 -12.24 -12.20
N GLN A 397 21.35 -11.00 -11.95
CA GLN A 397 22.47 -10.39 -12.67
C GLN A 397 23.80 -11.09 -12.39
N ASN A 398 23.98 -11.65 -11.19
CA ASN A 398 25.17 -12.41 -10.82
C ASN A 398 25.18 -13.85 -11.39
N GLU A 399 24.02 -14.38 -11.81
CA GLU A 399 23.89 -15.69 -12.45
C GLU A 399 24.24 -15.65 -13.96
N ALA A 400 24.23 -14.46 -14.60
CA ALA A 400 24.42 -14.26 -16.04
C ALA A 400 25.90 -14.04 -16.39
#